data_30df675dfff2362adcf76f939a90343d
#
_entry.id   30df675dfff2362adcf76f939a90343d
#
_cell.length_a   1.000
_cell.length_b   1.000
_cell.length_c   1.000
_cell.angle_alpha   90.00
_cell.angle_beta   90.00
_cell.angle_gamma   90.00
#
_symmetry.space_group_name_H-M   'P 1'
#
loop_
_entity.id
_entity.type
_entity.pdbx_description
1 polymer ?
#
loop_
_entity_poly.entity_id
_entity_poly.type
_entity_poly.pdbx_seq_one_letter_code
_entity_poly.pdbx_strand_id
1 'polypeptide(L)'
;MNEESTITPPLEVNMEQIVNTTANVPEVAIAPLETTERETTSILEPEEVVEEESESILSEEDEAFLNEVIENQHQEIPPISEDYHDETARFSGAEWFNKIKEKIIIVGGAGGISSNVIFQLARIHPKSIYIFDNDKVEEVNLAGQMFGIKDIDKYKVDAIAETVNYYSKYTDVFAMRELYTSNSFTSDIMICGFDNMEARKVFFNNWKKHVELQKDKSKCLYIDARLSFDTLQILTIVGTDTYNQDRYEKEFLFSDEEADETLCSLKQTTFMACMIASFIVN
;
A
#
# COMPACT_ATOMS: atom_id res chain seq x y z
N MET A 1 -24.04 -9.95 53.72
CA MET A 1 -24.73 -9.71 52.44
C MET A 1 -23.63 -9.45 51.43
N ASN A 2 -23.28 -10.50 50.70
CA ASN A 2 -22.26 -10.44 49.65
C ASN A 2 -22.99 -10.24 48.31
N GLU A 3 -22.74 -9.15 47.64
CA GLU A 3 -23.18 -8.95 46.25
C GLU A 3 -22.17 -9.64 45.35
N GLU A 4 -22.58 -10.72 44.74
CA GLU A 4 -21.85 -11.34 43.60
C GLU A 4 -22.06 -10.52 42.33
N SER A 5 -21.00 -9.91 41.85
CA SER A 5 -20.97 -9.27 40.53
C SER A 5 -20.92 -10.37 39.46
N THR A 6 -22.00 -10.54 38.72
CA THR A 6 -22.10 -11.39 37.54
C THR A 6 -21.30 -10.75 36.39
N ILE A 7 -20.15 -11.32 36.07
CA ILE A 7 -19.39 -11.00 34.88
C ILE A 7 -20.04 -11.73 33.70
N THR A 8 -20.61 -10.97 32.78
CA THR A 8 -21.11 -11.49 31.49
C THR A 8 -19.92 -11.87 30.61
N PRO A 9 -19.88 -13.07 30.00
CA PRO A 9 -18.80 -13.45 29.09
C PRO A 9 -18.87 -12.62 27.79
N PRO A 10 -17.73 -12.39 27.12
CA PRO A 10 -17.71 -11.68 25.85
C PRO A 10 -18.45 -12.47 24.78
N LEU A 11 -19.17 -11.74 23.91
CA LEU A 11 -19.86 -12.28 22.74
C LEU A 11 -18.81 -12.93 21.80
N GLU A 12 -18.86 -14.25 21.67
CA GLU A 12 -18.14 -14.96 20.59
C GLU A 12 -18.80 -14.61 19.26
N VAL A 13 -18.10 -13.81 18.44
CA VAL A 13 -18.50 -13.55 17.06
C VAL A 13 -18.04 -14.73 16.22
N ASN A 14 -18.98 -15.56 15.78
CA ASN A 14 -18.70 -16.68 14.88
C ASN A 14 -18.37 -16.13 13.47
N MET A 15 -17.09 -16.19 13.10
CA MET A 15 -16.54 -15.68 11.84
C MET A 15 -17.04 -16.43 10.58
N GLU A 16 -17.73 -17.55 10.73
CA GLU A 16 -18.29 -18.31 9.59
C GLU A 16 -19.55 -17.67 8.96
N GLN A 17 -20.16 -16.67 9.58
CA GLN A 17 -21.40 -16.05 9.07
C GLN A 17 -21.19 -14.81 8.21
N ILE A 18 -19.96 -14.33 8.01
CA ILE A 18 -19.69 -13.11 7.23
C ILE A 18 -19.53 -13.40 5.72
N VAL A 19 -19.43 -14.65 5.30
CA VAL A 19 -19.06 -15.02 3.91
C VAL A 19 -20.23 -15.06 2.91
N ASN A 20 -21.50 -14.91 3.32
CA ASN A 20 -22.64 -15.10 2.38
C ASN A 20 -23.67 -13.95 2.42
N THR A 21 -23.26 -12.74 2.13
CA THR A 21 -24.18 -11.69 1.69
C THR A 21 -23.77 -11.24 0.29
N THR A 22 -24.10 -12.04 -0.72
CA THR A 22 -24.16 -11.53 -2.11
C THR A 22 -25.36 -10.61 -2.21
N ALA A 23 -25.10 -9.31 -2.17
CA ALA A 23 -26.11 -8.32 -2.50
C ALA A 23 -26.48 -8.48 -4.01
N ASN A 24 -27.74 -8.79 -4.30
CA ASN A 24 -28.30 -8.73 -5.65
C ASN A 24 -28.20 -7.28 -6.17
N VAL A 25 -27.21 -7.02 -7.00
CA VAL A 25 -27.14 -5.81 -7.80
C VAL A 25 -27.98 -6.05 -9.05
N PRO A 26 -28.98 -5.22 -9.39
CA PRO A 26 -29.74 -5.41 -10.60
C PRO A 26 -28.86 -5.23 -11.84
N GLU A 27 -28.91 -6.19 -12.73
CA GLU A 27 -28.22 -6.22 -14.02
C GLU A 27 -28.70 -5.03 -14.87
N VAL A 28 -27.83 -4.02 -15.02
CA VAL A 28 -28.07 -2.91 -15.96
C VAL A 28 -27.64 -3.38 -17.34
N ALA A 29 -28.62 -3.62 -18.21
CA ALA A 29 -28.38 -3.98 -19.59
C ALA A 29 -27.67 -2.83 -20.34
N ILE A 30 -26.42 -3.04 -20.69
CA ILE A 30 -25.61 -2.16 -21.55
C ILE A 30 -25.95 -2.57 -23.00
N ALA A 31 -26.57 -1.65 -23.76
CA ALA A 31 -26.78 -1.83 -25.19
C ALA A 31 -25.46 -1.88 -25.96
N PRO A 32 -25.33 -2.71 -27.01
CA PRO A 32 -24.08 -2.81 -27.77
C PRO A 32 -23.83 -1.50 -28.55
N LEU A 33 -22.61 -0.98 -28.44
CA LEU A 33 -22.11 0.09 -29.30
C LEU A 33 -21.88 -0.48 -30.71
N GLU A 34 -22.57 0.08 -31.70
CA GLU A 34 -22.35 -0.21 -33.10
C GLU A 34 -20.95 0.24 -33.52
N THR A 35 -20.14 -0.69 -34.00
CA THR A 35 -18.83 -0.44 -34.64
C THR A 35 -19.08 0.08 -36.05
N THR A 36 -18.90 1.39 -36.28
CA THR A 36 -18.77 1.95 -37.62
C THR A 36 -17.34 1.73 -38.12
N GLU A 37 -17.22 0.87 -39.15
CA GLU A 37 -16.00 0.71 -39.94
C GLU A 37 -15.66 2.05 -40.63
N ARG A 38 -14.46 2.56 -40.37
CA ARG A 38 -13.89 3.69 -41.12
C ARG A 38 -13.03 3.15 -42.24
N GLU A 39 -13.46 3.44 -43.44
CA GLU A 39 -12.69 3.22 -44.68
C GLU A 39 -11.39 4.00 -44.65
N THR A 40 -10.32 3.32 -45.08
CA THR A 40 -8.99 3.86 -45.36
C THR A 40 -9.03 4.69 -46.64
N THR A 41 -8.75 6.00 -46.54
CA THR A 41 -8.47 6.84 -47.70
C THR A 41 -7.14 7.59 -47.52
N SER A 42 -6.25 7.25 -48.45
CA SER A 42 -5.16 8.00 -49.13
C SER A 42 -4.44 9.15 -48.40
N ILE A 43 -3.15 8.96 -48.38
CA ILE A 43 -2.03 9.88 -48.21
C ILE A 43 -2.25 11.23 -48.95
N LEU A 44 -2.27 12.34 -48.19
CA LEU A 44 -2.10 13.70 -48.70
C LEU A 44 -0.85 14.29 -48.05
N GLU A 45 -0.10 15.06 -48.85
CA GLU A 45 1.17 15.73 -48.53
C GLU A 45 1.02 16.74 -47.39
N PRO A 46 2.14 17.15 -46.70
CA PRO A 46 2.05 18.03 -45.57
C PRO A 46 1.75 19.47 -46.00
N GLU A 47 0.60 19.98 -45.60
CA GLU A 47 0.30 21.40 -45.63
C GLU A 47 1.07 22.12 -44.49
N GLU A 48 1.55 23.34 -44.82
CA GLU A 48 2.24 24.24 -43.92
C GLU A 48 1.44 24.45 -42.63
N VAL A 49 2.09 24.16 -41.48
CA VAL A 49 1.57 24.49 -40.16
C VAL A 49 1.58 26.00 -40.00
N VAL A 50 0.45 26.63 -40.15
CA VAL A 50 0.23 27.99 -39.65
C VAL A 50 0.12 27.85 -38.12
N GLU A 51 1.07 28.45 -37.41
CA GLU A 51 0.97 28.64 -35.96
C GLU A 51 -0.21 29.57 -35.70
N GLU A 52 -1.41 28.98 -35.42
CA GLU A 52 -2.45 29.73 -34.76
C GLU A 52 -2.01 29.95 -33.31
N GLU A 53 -1.73 31.21 -32.98
CA GLU A 53 -1.63 31.64 -31.59
C GLU A 53 -2.93 31.22 -30.88
N SER A 54 -2.85 30.19 -30.00
CA SER A 54 -3.96 29.83 -29.14
C SER A 54 -4.20 30.97 -28.16
N GLU A 55 -5.18 31.82 -28.45
CA GLU A 55 -5.72 32.77 -27.47
C GLU A 55 -6.12 31.95 -26.22
N SER A 56 -5.64 32.36 -25.05
CA SER A 56 -5.95 31.68 -23.79
C SER A 56 -7.47 31.68 -23.61
N ILE A 57 -8.03 30.49 -23.44
CA ILE A 57 -9.50 30.27 -23.27
C ILE A 57 -9.97 30.75 -21.89
N LEU A 58 -9.04 31.13 -21.02
CA LEU A 58 -9.32 31.60 -19.66
C LEU A 58 -9.61 33.09 -19.66
N SER A 59 -10.60 33.51 -18.89
CA SER A 59 -10.86 34.93 -18.64
C SER A 59 -9.74 35.52 -17.78
N GLU A 60 -9.54 36.85 -17.86
CA GLU A 60 -8.56 37.55 -17.01
C GLU A 60 -8.83 37.29 -15.51
N GLU A 61 -10.08 37.07 -15.11
CA GLU A 61 -10.46 36.73 -13.74
C GLU A 61 -10.01 35.30 -13.39
N ASP A 62 -10.10 34.34 -14.32
CA ASP A 62 -9.65 32.95 -14.10
C ASP A 62 -8.11 32.88 -14.03
N GLU A 63 -7.40 33.65 -14.86
CA GLU A 63 -5.94 33.75 -14.79
C GLU A 63 -5.48 34.41 -13.48
N ALA A 64 -6.15 35.44 -13.02
CA ALA A 64 -5.85 36.08 -11.73
C ALA A 64 -6.11 35.11 -10.56
N PHE A 65 -7.20 34.35 -10.59
CA PHE A 65 -7.49 33.33 -9.59
C PHE A 65 -6.46 32.20 -9.60
N LEU A 66 -6.07 31.71 -10.79
CA LEU A 66 -5.01 30.69 -10.92
C LEU A 66 -3.67 31.17 -10.36
N ASN A 67 -3.29 32.40 -10.65
CA ASN A 67 -2.06 33.00 -10.15
C ASN A 67 -2.11 33.16 -8.61
N GLU A 68 -3.23 33.58 -8.04
CA GLU A 68 -3.43 33.65 -6.59
C GLU A 68 -3.33 32.27 -5.95
N VAL A 69 -3.89 31.22 -6.57
CA VAL A 69 -3.79 29.82 -6.10
C VAL A 69 -2.35 29.32 -6.17
N ILE A 70 -1.61 29.66 -7.24
CA ILE A 70 -0.20 29.27 -7.42
C ILE A 70 0.70 29.99 -6.39
N GLU A 71 0.50 31.28 -6.16
CA GLU A 71 1.23 32.02 -5.13
C GLU A 71 0.95 31.49 -3.73
N ASN A 72 -0.31 31.11 -3.43
CA ASN A 72 -0.67 30.50 -2.15
C ASN A 72 -0.08 29.09 -1.96
N GLN A 73 0.25 28.37 -3.04
CA GLN A 73 0.94 27.06 -2.95
C GLN A 73 2.43 27.19 -2.61
N HIS A 74 3.02 28.38 -2.78
CA HIS A 74 4.39 28.68 -2.36
C HIS A 74 4.49 29.31 -0.96
N GLN A 75 3.39 29.32 -0.19
CA GLN A 75 3.49 29.68 1.21
C GLN A 75 4.43 28.67 1.90
N GLU A 76 5.58 29.16 2.35
CA GLU A 76 6.49 28.41 3.21
C GLU A 76 5.67 27.81 4.36
N ILE A 77 5.73 26.49 4.54
CA ILE A 77 5.12 25.84 5.69
C ILE A 77 5.65 26.57 6.92
N PRO A 78 4.78 27.22 7.73
CA PRO A 78 5.26 27.98 8.85
C PRO A 78 6.12 27.10 9.76
N PRO A 79 7.23 27.60 10.32
CA PRO A 79 8.05 26.80 11.20
C PRO A 79 7.17 26.26 12.32
N ILE A 80 7.23 24.94 12.50
CA ILE A 80 6.45 24.21 13.50
C ILE A 80 6.84 24.81 14.86
N SER A 81 5.87 25.39 15.58
CA SER A 81 6.12 25.96 16.90
C SER A 81 6.61 24.88 17.87
N GLU A 82 7.51 25.24 18.80
CA GLU A 82 8.04 24.31 19.82
C GLU A 82 6.94 23.71 20.73
N ASP A 83 5.75 24.29 20.75
CA ASP A 83 4.55 23.83 21.49
C ASP A 83 3.76 22.72 20.75
N TYR A 84 4.29 22.13 19.68
CA TYR A 84 3.59 21.09 18.95
C TYR A 84 3.53 19.81 19.77
N HIS A 85 2.33 19.42 20.19
CA HIS A 85 2.09 18.14 20.85
C HIS A 85 2.58 16.97 19.98
N ASP A 86 3.05 15.89 20.62
CA ASP A 86 3.39 14.63 19.96
C ASP A 86 2.22 14.21 19.05
N GLU A 87 2.47 14.01 17.75
CA GLU A 87 1.44 13.64 16.78
C GLU A 87 0.77 12.29 17.12
N THR A 88 1.42 11.48 17.96
CA THR A 88 0.90 10.21 18.47
C THR A 88 0.10 10.35 19.77
N ALA A 89 -0.05 11.55 20.31
CA ALA A 89 -0.65 11.82 21.64
C ALA A 89 -2.05 11.22 21.82
N ARG A 90 -2.84 11.09 20.73
CA ARG A 90 -4.21 10.53 20.80
C ARG A 90 -4.26 9.05 21.17
N PHE A 91 -3.18 8.31 20.92
CA PHE A 91 -3.10 6.86 21.16
C PHE A 91 -1.86 6.43 21.93
N SER A 92 -1.01 7.36 22.37
CA SER A 92 0.23 7.07 23.10
C SER A 92 0.00 6.36 24.44
N GLY A 93 -1.20 6.42 25.02
CA GLY A 93 -1.59 5.69 26.22
C GLY A 93 -2.04 4.24 25.95
N ALA A 94 -2.18 3.82 24.70
CA ALA A 94 -2.60 2.46 24.38
C ALA A 94 -1.44 1.46 24.56
N GLU A 95 -1.74 0.28 25.11
CA GLU A 95 -0.74 -0.77 25.38
C GLU A 95 -0.04 -1.24 24.09
N TRP A 96 -0.81 -1.41 23.00
CA TRP A 96 -0.27 -1.82 21.70
C TRP A 96 0.75 -0.81 21.14
N PHE A 97 0.54 0.50 21.41
CA PHE A 97 1.41 1.54 20.90
C PHE A 97 2.83 1.45 21.49
N ASN A 98 2.94 1.16 22.78
CA ASN A 98 4.25 0.97 23.40
C ASN A 98 4.97 -0.27 22.85
N LYS A 99 4.21 -1.30 22.47
CA LYS A 99 4.76 -2.51 21.86
C LYS A 99 5.26 -2.26 20.43
N ILE A 100 4.52 -1.51 19.63
CA ILE A 100 4.92 -1.24 18.24
C ILE A 100 6.14 -0.32 18.14
N LYS A 101 6.30 0.62 19.05
CA LYS A 101 7.47 1.52 19.14
C LYS A 101 8.82 0.78 19.24
N GLU A 102 8.81 -0.44 19.70
CA GLU A 102 10.02 -1.27 19.82
C GLU A 102 10.29 -2.12 18.58
N LYS A 103 9.37 -2.14 17.61
CA LYS A 103 9.41 -3.07 16.49
C LYS A 103 10.12 -2.49 15.28
N ILE A 104 11.02 -3.31 14.73
CA ILE A 104 11.58 -3.12 13.39
C ILE A 104 10.65 -3.88 12.43
N ILE A 105 10.20 -3.20 11.39
CA ILE A 105 9.31 -3.76 10.38
C ILE A 105 10.02 -3.75 9.03
N ILE A 106 10.04 -4.88 8.34
CA ILE A 106 10.53 -4.96 6.96
C ILE A 106 9.33 -5.11 6.04
N VAL A 107 9.26 -4.23 5.04
CA VAL A 107 8.22 -4.26 4.01
C VAL A 107 8.86 -4.62 2.67
N GLY A 108 8.37 -5.70 2.09
CA GLY A 108 8.78 -6.17 0.77
C GLY A 108 7.90 -5.59 -0.33
N GLY A 109 8.52 -4.85 -1.25
CA GLY A 109 7.85 -4.08 -2.29
C GLY A 109 7.40 -2.69 -1.83
N ALA A 110 7.27 -1.75 -2.76
CA ALA A 110 6.72 -0.41 -2.55
C ALA A 110 5.59 -0.09 -3.56
N GLY A 111 4.89 -1.14 -4.02
CA GLY A 111 3.74 -1.05 -4.92
C GLY A 111 2.46 -0.56 -4.23
N GLY A 112 1.31 -0.87 -4.81
CA GLY A 112 0.01 -0.36 -4.35
C GLY A 112 -0.29 -0.68 -2.90
N ILE A 113 -0.18 -1.94 -2.49
CA ILE A 113 -0.44 -2.35 -1.11
C ILE A 113 0.59 -1.72 -0.18
N SER A 114 1.87 -1.99 -0.47
CA SER A 114 2.96 -1.62 0.44
C SER A 114 3.14 -0.12 0.62
N SER A 115 2.96 0.69 -0.42
CA SER A 115 3.05 2.15 -0.28
C SER A 115 2.00 2.70 0.71
N ASN A 116 0.78 2.16 0.67
CA ASN A 116 -0.28 2.51 1.61
C ASN A 116 -0.01 1.96 3.03
N VAL A 117 0.52 0.74 3.15
CA VAL A 117 0.93 0.14 4.44
C VAL A 117 2.02 0.98 5.09
N ILE A 118 3.06 1.33 4.35
CA ILE A 118 4.19 2.14 4.85
C ILE A 118 3.70 3.49 5.35
N PHE A 119 2.84 4.17 4.58
CA PHE A 119 2.26 5.45 4.98
C PHE A 119 1.48 5.34 6.29
N GLN A 120 0.66 4.30 6.46
CA GLN A 120 -0.13 4.11 7.68
C GLN A 120 0.73 3.67 8.86
N LEU A 121 1.71 2.77 8.67
CA LEU A 121 2.67 2.37 9.72
C LEU A 121 3.47 3.55 10.24
N ALA A 122 3.91 4.45 9.35
CA ALA A 122 4.65 5.63 9.75
C ALA A 122 3.84 6.55 10.69
N ARG A 123 2.50 6.52 10.61
CA ARG A 123 1.61 7.30 11.50
C ARG A 123 1.58 6.76 12.93
N ILE A 124 1.99 5.53 13.16
CA ILE A 124 2.04 4.89 14.49
C ILE A 124 3.47 4.72 15.03
N HIS A 125 4.46 5.26 14.34
CA HIS A 125 5.86 5.39 14.79
C HIS A 125 6.46 4.07 15.32
N PRO A 126 6.57 2.99 14.53
CA PRO A 126 7.37 1.84 14.93
C PRO A 126 8.84 2.26 15.10
N LYS A 127 9.68 1.42 15.67
CA LYS A 127 11.11 1.72 15.85
C LYS A 127 11.79 2.08 14.54
N SER A 128 11.52 1.31 13.47
CA SER A 128 12.00 1.59 12.12
C SER A 128 11.22 0.78 11.09
N ILE A 129 11.13 1.31 9.86
CA ILE A 129 10.57 0.65 8.69
C ILE A 129 11.67 0.55 7.63
N TYR A 130 11.98 -0.65 7.17
CA TYR A 130 12.88 -0.89 6.05
C TYR A 130 12.06 -1.34 4.83
N ILE A 131 12.30 -0.70 3.69
CA ILE A 131 11.51 -0.92 2.47
C ILE A 131 12.44 -1.41 1.37
N PHE A 132 12.16 -2.57 0.79
CA PHE A 132 12.94 -3.14 -0.30
C PHE A 132 12.15 -3.09 -1.61
N ASP A 133 12.62 -2.29 -2.55
CA ASP A 133 12.11 -2.20 -3.91
C ASP A 133 13.15 -1.51 -4.80
N ASN A 134 13.40 -2.02 -5.99
CA ASN A 134 14.34 -1.43 -6.95
C ASN A 134 13.67 -0.72 -8.11
N ASP A 135 12.35 -0.68 -8.15
CA ASP A 135 11.58 -0.04 -9.21
C ASP A 135 11.53 1.47 -9.06
N LYS A 136 11.25 2.13 -10.17
CA LYS A 136 10.91 3.54 -10.22
C LYS A 136 9.42 3.75 -10.36
N VAL A 137 8.99 4.94 -9.97
CA VAL A 137 7.61 5.39 -10.16
C VAL A 137 7.38 5.69 -11.63
N GLU A 138 6.37 5.07 -12.21
CA GLU A 138 5.88 5.30 -13.55
C GLU A 138 4.50 5.97 -13.50
N GLU A 139 4.08 6.61 -14.59
CA GLU A 139 2.79 7.29 -14.68
C GLU A 139 1.61 6.36 -14.38
N VAL A 140 1.68 5.10 -14.82
CA VAL A 140 0.64 4.08 -14.54
C VAL A 140 0.49 3.74 -13.05
N ASN A 141 1.50 4.06 -12.24
CA ASN A 141 1.48 3.81 -10.81
C ASN A 141 0.63 4.83 -10.03
N LEU A 142 0.39 6.02 -10.59
CA LEU A 142 -0.28 7.13 -9.90
C LEU A 142 -1.72 6.81 -9.50
N ALA A 143 -2.41 5.97 -10.26
CA ALA A 143 -3.81 5.62 -10.00
C ALA A 143 -4.00 4.59 -8.88
N GLY A 144 -2.97 3.81 -8.52
CA GLY A 144 -3.09 2.68 -7.60
C GLY A 144 -2.11 2.68 -6.43
N GLN A 145 -1.11 3.56 -6.46
CA GLN A 145 -0.03 3.61 -5.47
C GLN A 145 0.03 4.99 -4.81
N MET A 146 0.70 5.11 -3.68
CA MET A 146 0.77 6.34 -2.90
C MET A 146 1.85 7.30 -3.44
N PHE A 147 1.80 7.59 -4.73
CA PHE A 147 2.74 8.48 -5.42
C PHE A 147 2.01 9.62 -6.13
N GLY A 148 2.68 10.75 -6.26
CA GLY A 148 2.21 11.91 -7.01
C GLY A 148 3.02 12.14 -8.30
N ILE A 149 2.55 13.06 -9.15
CA ILE A 149 3.21 13.41 -10.42
C ILE A 149 4.69 13.78 -10.23
N LYS A 150 5.02 14.46 -9.14
CA LYS A 150 6.39 14.85 -8.77
C LYS A 150 7.33 13.68 -8.47
N ASP A 151 6.79 12.47 -8.32
CA ASP A 151 7.54 11.28 -7.94
C ASP A 151 7.92 10.41 -9.15
N ILE A 152 7.41 10.73 -10.34
CA ILE A 152 7.77 10.03 -11.59
C ILE A 152 9.31 10.01 -11.76
N ASP A 153 9.85 8.86 -12.17
CA ASP A 153 11.28 8.56 -12.33
C ASP A 153 12.11 8.44 -11.03
N LYS A 154 11.55 8.76 -9.85
CA LYS A 154 12.19 8.46 -8.57
C LYS A 154 12.09 6.96 -8.26
N TYR A 155 13.02 6.44 -7.47
CA TYR A 155 12.83 5.10 -6.89
C TYR A 155 11.58 5.11 -5.98
N LYS A 156 10.75 4.06 -6.07
CA LYS A 156 9.51 3.94 -5.28
C LYS A 156 9.77 4.06 -3.79
N VAL A 157 10.85 3.45 -3.30
CA VAL A 157 11.25 3.50 -1.89
C VAL A 157 11.59 4.91 -1.41
N ASP A 158 12.21 5.72 -2.26
CA ASP A 158 12.51 7.12 -1.92
C ASP A 158 11.26 7.97 -1.93
N ALA A 159 10.43 7.82 -2.96
CA ALA A 159 9.20 8.58 -3.12
C ALA A 159 8.25 8.37 -1.93
N ILE A 160 8.11 7.12 -1.44
CA ILE A 160 7.27 6.85 -0.26
C ILE A 160 7.92 7.37 1.02
N ALA A 161 9.24 7.30 1.18
CA ALA A 161 9.93 7.88 2.32
C ALA A 161 9.78 9.41 2.37
N GLU A 162 9.91 10.10 1.22
CA GLU A 162 9.63 11.55 1.12
C GLU A 162 8.16 11.86 1.47
N THR A 163 7.22 11.05 1.00
CA THR A 163 5.80 11.21 1.31
C THR A 163 5.55 11.06 2.81
N VAL A 164 6.13 10.05 3.45
CA VAL A 164 6.05 9.89 4.92
C VAL A 164 6.58 11.12 5.63
N ASN A 165 7.77 11.61 5.26
CA ASN A 165 8.39 12.77 5.89
C ASN A 165 7.58 14.07 5.69
N TYR A 166 6.80 14.16 4.63
CA TYR A 166 5.92 15.31 4.38
C TYR A 166 4.68 15.29 5.30
N TYR A 167 4.14 14.12 5.60
CA TYR A 167 2.90 13.98 6.39
C TYR A 167 3.11 13.65 7.86
N SER A 168 4.33 13.36 8.30
CA SER A 168 4.65 12.90 9.65
C SER A 168 6.04 13.39 10.07
N LYS A 169 6.27 13.52 11.37
CA LYS A 169 7.60 13.74 11.94
C LYS A 169 8.42 12.46 12.02
N TYR A 170 7.88 11.33 11.60
CA TYR A 170 8.55 10.04 11.64
C TYR A 170 9.59 9.95 10.54
N THR A 171 10.86 9.80 10.94
CA THR A 171 12.02 9.79 10.02
C THR A 171 12.72 8.44 9.91
N ASP A 172 12.32 7.44 10.71
CA ASP A 172 12.98 6.14 10.77
C ASP A 172 12.49 5.19 9.66
N VAL A 173 12.39 5.72 8.43
CA VAL A 173 12.06 5.00 7.20
C VAL A 173 13.31 4.87 6.35
N PHE A 174 13.73 3.64 6.06
CA PHE A 174 14.95 3.33 5.34
C PHE A 174 14.64 2.74 3.96
N ALA A 175 14.97 3.51 2.93
CA ALA A 175 14.77 3.17 1.53
C ALA A 175 15.91 2.27 1.02
N MET A 176 15.63 1.00 0.77
CA MET A 176 16.57 0.03 0.20
C MET A 176 16.29 -0.12 -1.31
N ARG A 177 17.07 0.59 -2.15
CA ARG A 177 16.93 0.60 -3.62
C ARG A 177 17.49 -0.68 -4.25
N GLU A 178 17.09 -1.82 -3.72
CA GLU A 178 17.61 -3.12 -4.12
C GLU A 178 16.56 -4.22 -4.00
N LEU A 179 16.75 -5.30 -4.72
CA LEU A 179 15.94 -6.51 -4.57
C LEU A 179 16.19 -7.14 -3.21
N TYR A 180 15.12 -7.64 -2.59
CA TYR A 180 15.25 -8.46 -1.40
C TYR A 180 15.80 -9.85 -1.78
N THR A 181 16.88 -10.29 -1.15
CA THR A 181 17.58 -11.53 -1.47
C THR A 181 17.69 -12.44 -0.25
N SER A 182 18.17 -13.67 -0.45
CA SER A 182 18.45 -14.62 0.65
C SER A 182 19.50 -14.13 1.66
N ASN A 183 20.30 -13.12 1.31
CA ASN A 183 21.31 -12.51 2.16
C ASN A 183 20.83 -11.21 2.84
N SER A 184 19.64 -10.73 2.52
CA SER A 184 19.07 -9.54 3.12
C SER A 184 18.75 -9.80 4.60
N PHE A 185 18.85 -8.76 5.43
CA PHE A 185 18.55 -8.88 6.86
C PHE A 185 17.06 -9.13 7.11
N THR A 186 16.74 -9.63 8.29
CA THR A 186 15.40 -10.05 8.71
C THR A 186 14.98 -9.37 10.00
N SER A 187 13.70 -9.33 10.28
CA SER A 187 13.14 -8.85 11.55
C SER A 187 11.99 -9.75 12.03
N ASP A 188 11.55 -9.50 13.27
CA ASP A 188 10.40 -10.21 13.84
C ASP A 188 9.15 -10.00 12.96
N ILE A 189 8.93 -8.78 12.46
CA ILE A 189 7.74 -8.43 11.67
C ILE A 189 8.16 -8.19 10.22
N MET A 190 7.63 -9.01 9.32
CA MET A 190 7.88 -8.89 7.88
C MET A 190 6.55 -8.87 7.12
N ILE A 191 6.34 -7.83 6.30
CA ILE A 191 5.13 -7.61 5.51
C ILE A 191 5.47 -7.73 4.03
N CYS A 192 4.86 -8.68 3.36
CA CYS A 192 5.10 -9.01 1.96
C CYS A 192 4.02 -8.40 1.07
N GLY A 193 4.42 -7.50 0.18
CA GLY A 193 3.56 -6.91 -0.86
C GLY A 193 4.21 -6.96 -2.24
N PHE A 194 5.13 -7.93 -2.47
CA PHE A 194 5.70 -8.17 -3.80
C PHE A 194 4.62 -8.65 -4.78
N ASP A 195 4.82 -8.39 -6.05
CA ASP A 195 3.92 -8.79 -7.13
C ASP A 195 4.30 -10.11 -7.82
N ASN A 196 5.48 -10.68 -7.48
CA ASN A 196 5.95 -11.96 -8.03
C ASN A 196 6.19 -13.00 -6.95
N MET A 197 6.00 -14.27 -7.30
CA MET A 197 6.08 -15.39 -6.36
C MET A 197 7.50 -15.72 -5.93
N GLU A 198 8.50 -15.50 -6.77
CA GLU A 198 9.90 -15.78 -6.42
C GLU A 198 10.37 -14.86 -5.26
N ALA A 199 10.08 -13.56 -5.34
CA ALA A 199 10.39 -12.63 -4.25
C ALA A 199 9.64 -13.01 -2.97
N ARG A 200 8.36 -13.44 -3.07
CA ARG A 200 7.57 -13.93 -1.92
C ARG A 200 8.19 -15.14 -1.26
N LYS A 201 8.67 -16.12 -2.05
CA LYS A 201 9.36 -17.31 -1.56
C LYS A 201 10.63 -16.95 -0.79
N VAL A 202 11.48 -16.09 -1.37
CA VAL A 202 12.72 -15.65 -0.73
C VAL A 202 12.42 -14.94 0.59
N PHE A 203 11.43 -14.05 0.59
CA PHE A 203 11.07 -13.24 1.74
C PHE A 203 10.53 -14.10 2.89
N PHE A 204 9.60 -15.02 2.60
CA PHE A 204 9.08 -15.97 3.57
C PHE A 204 10.14 -16.90 4.13
N ASN A 205 10.99 -17.47 3.28
CA ASN A 205 12.04 -18.39 3.70
C ASN A 205 13.06 -17.71 4.63
N ASN A 206 13.37 -16.44 4.39
CA ASN A 206 14.23 -15.68 5.28
C ASN A 206 13.56 -15.42 6.62
N TRP A 207 12.27 -15.04 6.63
CA TRP A 207 11.52 -14.89 7.87
C TRP A 207 11.42 -16.21 8.65
N LYS A 208 11.14 -17.32 7.98
CA LYS A 208 11.07 -18.66 8.62
C LYS A 208 12.41 -19.03 9.30
N LYS A 209 13.55 -18.78 8.62
CA LYS A 209 14.89 -18.95 9.22
C LYS A 209 15.11 -18.02 10.42
N HIS A 210 14.66 -16.77 10.33
CA HIS A 210 14.73 -15.84 11.45
C HIS A 210 13.97 -16.36 12.67
N VAL A 211 12.75 -16.86 12.47
CA VAL A 211 11.92 -17.46 13.53
C VAL A 211 12.63 -18.61 14.25
N GLU A 212 13.36 -19.46 13.50
CA GLU A 212 14.10 -20.57 14.09
C GLU A 212 15.18 -20.11 15.07
N LEU A 213 15.74 -18.93 14.86
CA LEU A 213 16.80 -18.36 15.70
C LEU A 213 16.25 -17.59 16.92
N GLN A 214 14.95 -17.29 16.95
CA GLN A 214 14.36 -16.50 18.02
C GLN A 214 14.04 -17.35 19.26
N LYS A 215 14.33 -16.80 20.45
CA LYS A 215 13.97 -17.41 21.72
C LYS A 215 12.46 -17.39 21.97
N ASP A 216 11.82 -16.31 21.58
CA ASP A 216 10.39 -16.09 21.72
C ASP A 216 9.74 -15.92 20.34
N LYS A 217 9.36 -17.04 19.77
CA LYS A 217 8.76 -17.10 18.42
C LYS A 217 7.37 -16.43 18.34
N SER A 218 6.73 -16.22 19.48
CA SER A 218 5.40 -15.56 19.51
C SER A 218 5.45 -14.09 19.11
N LYS A 219 6.64 -13.48 19.11
CA LYS A 219 6.86 -12.10 18.67
C LYS A 219 7.08 -11.97 17.16
N CYS A 220 7.28 -13.10 16.48
CA CYS A 220 7.50 -13.11 15.03
C CYS A 220 6.16 -13.15 14.31
N LEU A 221 5.99 -12.25 13.34
CA LEU A 221 4.78 -12.09 12.54
C LEU A 221 5.15 -11.93 11.07
N TYR A 222 4.59 -12.76 10.22
CA TYR A 222 4.64 -12.64 8.78
C TYR A 222 3.26 -12.30 8.24
N ILE A 223 3.18 -11.31 7.38
CA ILE A 223 1.95 -10.92 6.70
C ILE A 223 2.20 -10.93 5.21
N ASP A 224 1.45 -11.73 4.46
CA ASP A 224 1.43 -11.69 3.00
C ASP A 224 0.12 -11.07 2.52
N ALA A 225 0.24 -10.01 1.75
CA ALA A 225 -0.89 -9.25 1.24
C ALA A 225 -0.98 -9.38 -0.29
N ARG A 226 -2.17 -9.71 -0.76
CA ARG A 226 -2.46 -9.91 -2.18
C ARG A 226 -3.73 -9.15 -2.55
N LEU A 227 -3.70 -8.54 -3.71
CA LEU A 227 -4.80 -7.76 -4.23
C LEU A 227 -5.01 -8.07 -5.71
N SER A 228 -6.20 -8.50 -6.03
CA SER A 228 -6.74 -8.57 -7.37
C SER A 228 -7.87 -7.55 -7.47
N PHE A 229 -8.38 -7.28 -8.64
CA PHE A 229 -9.36 -6.23 -8.96
C PHE A 229 -10.34 -5.89 -7.82
N ASP A 230 -11.11 -6.86 -7.34
CA ASP A 230 -12.14 -6.72 -6.32
C ASP A 230 -11.92 -7.62 -5.09
N THR A 231 -10.83 -8.38 -5.09
CA THR A 231 -10.54 -9.39 -4.09
C THR A 231 -9.25 -9.02 -3.36
N LEU A 232 -9.32 -9.01 -2.04
CA LEU A 232 -8.14 -8.86 -1.18
C LEU A 232 -7.94 -10.12 -0.36
N GLN A 233 -6.68 -10.52 -0.18
CA GLN A 233 -6.28 -11.63 0.65
C GLN A 233 -5.15 -11.21 1.58
N ILE A 234 -5.29 -11.52 2.86
CA ILE A 234 -4.27 -11.29 3.87
C ILE A 234 -4.00 -12.63 4.55
N LEU A 235 -2.77 -13.09 4.46
CA LEU A 235 -2.29 -14.29 5.11
C LEU A 235 -1.38 -13.89 6.26
N THR A 236 -1.82 -14.14 7.49
CA THR A 236 -1.08 -13.78 8.71
C THR A 236 -0.58 -15.03 9.41
N ILE A 237 0.73 -15.09 9.65
CA ILE A 237 1.40 -16.26 10.23
C ILE A 237 2.25 -15.83 11.42
N VAL A 238 1.96 -16.42 12.58
CA VAL A 238 2.75 -16.21 13.80
C VAL A 238 3.89 -17.22 13.86
N GLY A 239 5.06 -16.83 14.39
CA GLY A 239 6.24 -17.70 14.43
C GLY A 239 6.08 -19.00 15.20
N THR A 240 5.10 -19.11 16.10
CA THR A 240 4.75 -20.35 16.82
C THR A 240 3.84 -21.30 16.04
N ASP A 241 3.23 -20.83 14.95
CA ASP A 241 2.25 -21.59 14.18
C ASP A 241 2.90 -22.33 13.00
N THR A 242 3.51 -23.46 13.31
CA THR A 242 4.20 -24.30 12.31
C THR A 242 3.23 -24.89 11.28
N TYR A 243 1.98 -25.14 11.66
CA TYR A 243 0.97 -25.66 10.73
C TYR A 243 0.69 -24.66 9.60
N ASN A 244 0.42 -23.40 9.94
CA ASN A 244 0.18 -22.37 8.93
C ASN A 244 1.45 -21.96 8.18
N GLN A 245 2.65 -22.09 8.76
CA GLN A 245 3.91 -21.95 8.02
C GLN A 245 4.04 -22.99 6.91
N ASP A 246 3.81 -24.26 7.22
CA ASP A 246 3.88 -25.36 6.26
C ASP A 246 2.76 -25.28 5.21
N ARG A 247 1.57 -24.87 5.63
CA ARG A 247 0.44 -24.67 4.73
C ARG A 247 0.70 -23.51 3.74
N TYR A 248 1.23 -22.40 4.23
CA TYR A 248 1.58 -21.25 3.38
C TYR A 248 2.61 -21.65 2.31
N GLU A 249 3.65 -22.38 2.71
CA GLU A 249 4.69 -22.83 1.80
C GLU A 249 4.16 -23.76 0.69
N LYS A 250 3.20 -24.63 1.04
CA LYS A 250 2.65 -25.64 0.11
C LYS A 250 1.51 -25.14 -0.76
N GLU A 251 0.64 -24.29 -0.21
CA GLU A 251 -0.62 -23.92 -0.87
C GLU A 251 -0.61 -22.50 -1.43
N PHE A 252 0.25 -21.62 -0.91
CA PHE A 252 0.23 -20.20 -1.27
C PHE A 252 1.50 -19.69 -1.95
N LEU A 253 2.58 -20.50 -2.00
CA LEU A 253 3.80 -20.21 -2.75
C LEU A 253 3.89 -21.08 -4.01
N PHE A 254 2.95 -20.90 -4.90
CA PHE A 254 2.92 -21.52 -6.23
C PHE A 254 3.91 -20.83 -7.21
N SER A 255 4.03 -21.29 -8.45
CA SER A 255 4.83 -20.61 -9.47
C SER A 255 4.03 -19.49 -10.13
N ASP A 256 4.74 -18.49 -10.69
CA ASP A 256 4.06 -17.40 -11.43
C ASP A 256 3.32 -17.93 -12.66
N GLU A 257 3.72 -19.11 -13.20
CA GLU A 257 3.05 -19.79 -14.30
C GLU A 257 1.70 -20.42 -13.90
N GLU A 258 1.52 -20.72 -12.60
CA GLU A 258 0.27 -21.26 -12.03
C GLU A 258 -0.69 -20.14 -11.59
N ALA A 259 -0.23 -18.90 -11.63
CA ALA A 259 -1.08 -17.76 -11.31
C ALA A 259 -2.10 -17.53 -12.44
N ASP A 260 -3.38 -17.32 -12.07
CA ASP A 260 -4.40 -16.93 -13.02
C ASP A 260 -4.02 -15.62 -13.72
N GLU A 261 -4.05 -15.63 -15.06
CA GLU A 261 -3.85 -14.42 -15.86
C GLU A 261 -4.97 -13.41 -15.58
N THR A 262 -4.68 -12.44 -14.72
CA THR A 262 -5.60 -11.32 -14.52
C THR A 262 -5.44 -10.34 -15.67
N LEU A 263 -6.54 -9.95 -16.32
CA LEU A 263 -6.55 -8.96 -17.39
C LEU A 263 -5.80 -7.70 -16.95
N CYS A 264 -4.80 -7.27 -17.73
CA CYS A 264 -3.97 -6.10 -17.41
C CYS A 264 -4.76 -4.81 -17.16
N SER A 265 -5.98 -4.72 -17.69
CA SER A 265 -6.91 -3.59 -17.51
C SER A 265 -7.65 -3.60 -16.15
N LEU A 266 -7.62 -4.71 -15.41
CA LEU A 266 -8.32 -4.89 -14.14
C LEU A 266 -7.33 -4.95 -12.97
N LYS A 267 -6.34 -4.04 -12.95
CA LYS A 267 -5.39 -3.93 -11.85
C LYS A 267 -6.01 -3.22 -10.64
N GLN A 268 -5.28 -3.30 -9.52
CA GLN A 268 -5.70 -2.72 -8.25
C GLN A 268 -6.07 -1.23 -8.35
N THR A 269 -7.05 -0.85 -7.55
CA THR A 269 -7.47 0.54 -7.39
C THR A 269 -6.93 1.11 -6.08
N THR A 270 -6.79 2.45 -6.00
CA THR A 270 -6.34 3.14 -4.79
C THR A 270 -7.19 2.78 -3.56
N PHE A 271 -8.51 2.73 -3.71
CA PHE A 271 -9.41 2.45 -2.57
C PHE A 271 -9.25 1.00 -2.06
N MET A 272 -9.01 0.01 -2.94
CA MET A 272 -8.74 -1.36 -2.54
C MET A 272 -7.37 -1.48 -1.86
N ALA A 273 -6.35 -0.78 -2.38
CA ALA A 273 -5.03 -0.70 -1.78
C ALA A 273 -5.06 -0.05 -0.38
N CYS A 274 -5.82 1.03 -0.21
CA CYS A 274 -6.04 1.65 1.10
C CYS A 274 -6.78 0.71 2.07
N MET A 275 -7.79 -0.01 1.59
CA MET A 275 -8.58 -0.92 2.41
C MET A 275 -7.73 -2.07 2.95
N ILE A 276 -6.98 -2.77 2.09
CA ILE A 276 -6.11 -3.87 2.53
C ILE A 276 -5.02 -3.38 3.48
N ALA A 277 -4.41 -2.22 3.21
CA ALA A 277 -3.42 -1.61 4.09
C ALA A 277 -4.00 -1.30 5.48
N SER A 278 -5.23 -0.81 5.55
CA SER A 278 -5.91 -0.55 6.82
C SER A 278 -6.16 -1.82 7.63
N PHE A 279 -6.48 -2.94 6.99
CA PHE A 279 -6.59 -4.23 7.68
C PHE A 279 -5.25 -4.77 8.17
N ILE A 280 -4.16 -4.52 7.44
CA ILE A 280 -2.83 -4.99 7.82
C ILE A 280 -2.30 -4.23 9.04
N VAL A 281 -2.55 -2.93 9.10
CA VAL A 281 -2.01 -2.06 10.16
C VAL A 281 -2.87 -2.07 11.42
N ASN A 282 -4.18 -2.37 11.30
CA ASN A 282 -5.09 -2.47 12.45
C ASN A 282 -4.89 -3.76 13.23
#